data_a762e12370e1ee3efc2db35273a9836c
#
_entry.id   a762e12370e1ee3efc2db35273a9836c
#
_cell.length_a   1.000
_cell.length_b   1.000
_cell.length_c   1.000
_cell.angle_alpha   90.00
_cell.angle_beta   90.00
_cell.angle_gamma   90.00
#
_symmetry.space_group_name_H-M   'P 1'
#
loop_
_entity.id
_entity.type
_entity.pdbx_description
1 polymer ?
#
loop_
_entity_poly.entity_id
_entity_poly.type
_entity_poly.pdbx_seq_one_letter_code
_entity_poly.pdbx_strand_id
1 'polypeptide(L)'
;RDIGYWRDKQGHEIDFVINQKGRPLLAIECKWADKDFDPANAKVFLKHYNKAQVYVVSHNVSRPYSRRYDDFTIKFINLAGIENICKFQWGQNTQLLKNLKELPGKH
;
A
#
# COMPACT_ATOMS: atom_id res chain seq x y z
N ARG A 1 17.11 2.92 1.40
CA ARG A 1 15.67 2.72 1.62
C ARG A 1 14.97 4.06 1.66
N ASP A 2 14.03 4.27 0.75
CA ASP A 2 13.29 5.51 0.63
C ASP A 2 11.82 5.27 0.86
N ILE A 3 11.20 6.18 1.61
CA ILE A 3 9.77 6.22 1.83
C ILE A 3 9.27 7.54 1.27
N GLY A 4 8.26 7.45 0.43
CA GLY A 4 7.66 8.64 -0.13
C GLY A 4 6.20 8.41 -0.43
N TYR A 5 5.66 9.24 -1.27
CA TYR A 5 4.34 9.03 -1.84
C TYR A 5 4.44 9.21 -3.35
N TRP A 6 3.40 8.83 -4.05
CA TRP A 6 3.37 8.97 -5.49
C TRP A 6 2.14 9.75 -5.91
N ARG A 7 2.32 10.61 -6.90
CA ARG A 7 1.24 11.39 -7.46
C ARG A 7 1.54 11.66 -8.94
N ASP A 8 0.52 11.57 -9.77
CA ASP A 8 0.66 11.96 -11.16
C ASP A 8 -0.02 13.32 -11.42
N LYS A 9 0.05 13.77 -12.67
CA LYS A 9 -0.51 15.06 -13.05
C LYS A 9 -2.03 15.09 -13.04
N GLN A 10 -2.66 13.91 -13.14
CA GLN A 10 -4.12 13.80 -13.12
C GLN A 10 -4.70 13.68 -11.72
N GLY A 11 -3.85 13.69 -10.70
CA GLY A 11 -4.30 13.61 -9.32
C GLY A 11 -4.41 12.21 -8.76
N HIS A 12 -3.95 11.19 -9.48
CA HIS A 12 -3.86 9.86 -8.90
C HIS A 12 -2.72 9.85 -7.89
N GLU A 13 -2.92 9.18 -6.76
CA GLU A 13 -1.89 9.15 -5.73
C GLU A 13 -1.90 7.84 -4.95
N ILE A 14 -0.72 7.53 -4.40
CA ILE A 14 -0.52 6.40 -3.49
C ILE A 14 0.04 6.99 -2.19
N ASP A 15 -0.52 6.59 -1.06
CA ASP A 15 -0.17 7.17 0.23
C ASP A 15 1.27 6.94 0.62
N PHE A 16 1.76 5.72 0.44
CA PHE A 16 3.15 5.38 0.75
C PHE A 16 3.74 4.53 -0.35
N VAL A 17 4.94 4.87 -0.76
CA VAL A 17 5.72 4.06 -1.70
C VAL A 17 7.09 3.84 -1.06
N ILE A 18 7.47 2.58 -0.93
CA ILE A 18 8.73 2.20 -0.32
C ILE A 18 9.62 1.62 -1.39
N ASN A 19 10.77 2.25 -1.59
CA ASN A 19 11.77 1.81 -2.53
C ASN A 19 12.95 1.24 -1.73
N GLN A 20 13.23 -0.03 -1.96
CA GLN A 20 14.38 -0.69 -1.34
C GLN A 20 15.14 -1.44 -2.42
N LYS A 21 16.44 -1.20 -2.46
CA LYS A 21 17.30 -1.77 -3.48
C LYS A 21 17.18 -3.30 -3.50
N GLY A 22 17.01 -3.86 -4.69
CA GLY A 22 16.92 -5.29 -4.88
C GLY A 22 15.54 -5.89 -4.61
N ARG A 23 14.55 -5.05 -4.33
CA ARG A 23 13.18 -5.51 -4.09
C ARG A 23 12.18 -4.74 -4.94
N PRO A 24 11.04 -5.33 -5.28
CA PRO A 24 9.98 -4.58 -5.94
C PRO A 24 9.52 -3.40 -5.08
N LEU A 25 9.01 -2.37 -5.72
CA LEU A 25 8.38 -1.29 -4.98
C LEU A 25 7.20 -1.82 -4.18
N LEU A 26 7.05 -1.30 -2.98
CA LEU A 26 5.90 -1.60 -2.13
C LEU A 26 5.02 -0.35 -2.08
N ALA A 27 3.78 -0.47 -2.51
CA ALA A 27 2.81 0.62 -2.48
C ALA A 27 1.74 0.30 -1.46
N ILE A 28 1.42 1.26 -0.61
CA ILE A 28 0.44 1.09 0.46
C ILE A 28 -0.58 2.22 0.37
N GLU A 29 -1.84 1.84 0.26
CA GLU A 29 -2.98 2.73 0.36
C GLU A 29 -3.69 2.47 1.67
N CYS A 30 -4.05 3.53 2.38
CA CYS A 30 -4.76 3.41 3.65
C CYS A 30 -6.20 3.85 3.47
N LYS A 31 -7.13 2.99 3.86
CA LYS A 31 -8.56 3.27 3.80
C LYS A 31 -9.19 2.90 5.13
N TRP A 32 -10.19 3.65 5.53
CA TRP A 32 -10.94 3.32 6.75
C TRP A 32 -11.61 1.96 6.60
N ALA A 33 -12.26 1.75 5.47
CA ALA A 33 -12.88 0.47 5.15
C ALA A 33 -12.39 -0.01 3.79
N ASP A 34 -12.26 -1.32 3.63
CA ASP A 34 -11.76 -1.90 2.39
C ASP A 34 -12.66 -1.60 1.19
N LYS A 35 -13.97 -1.48 1.41
CA LYS A 35 -14.93 -1.15 0.34
C LYS A 35 -14.74 0.25 -0.22
N ASP A 36 -14.04 1.11 0.50
CA ASP A 36 -13.79 2.48 0.05
C ASP A 36 -12.61 2.57 -0.93
N PHE A 37 -11.93 1.47 -1.15
CA PHE A 37 -10.80 1.44 -2.08
C PHE A 37 -11.29 1.52 -3.52
N ASP A 38 -10.71 2.46 -4.26
CA ASP A 38 -10.95 2.61 -5.69
C ASP A 38 -9.67 2.15 -6.40
N PRO A 39 -9.75 1.15 -7.30
CA PRO A 39 -8.54 0.63 -7.95
C PRO A 39 -7.92 1.58 -8.97
N ALA A 40 -8.53 2.72 -9.26
CA ALA A 40 -8.03 3.62 -10.30
C ALA A 40 -6.59 4.09 -10.04
N ASN A 41 -6.28 4.47 -8.80
CA ASN A 41 -4.94 4.93 -8.45
C ASN A 41 -3.92 3.81 -8.62
N ALA A 42 -4.24 2.62 -8.13
CA ALA A 42 -3.35 1.47 -8.24
C ALA A 42 -3.15 1.07 -9.69
N LYS A 43 -4.19 1.14 -10.51
CA LYS A 43 -4.10 0.80 -11.92
C LYS A 43 -3.10 1.71 -12.64
N VAL A 44 -3.19 3.01 -12.42
CA VAL A 44 -2.26 3.96 -13.04
C VAL A 44 -0.84 3.74 -12.53
N PHE A 45 -0.69 3.57 -11.23
CA PHE A 45 0.62 3.33 -10.62
C PHE A 45 1.28 2.09 -11.22
N LEU A 46 0.53 1.00 -11.36
CA LEU A 46 1.06 -0.26 -11.88
C LEU A 46 1.40 -0.21 -13.36
N LYS A 47 0.85 0.73 -14.11
CA LYS A 47 1.30 0.97 -15.48
C LYS A 47 2.72 1.50 -15.52
N HIS A 48 3.11 2.28 -14.52
CA HIS A 48 4.46 2.82 -14.43
C HIS A 48 5.42 1.84 -13.76
N TYR A 49 4.93 1.07 -12.79
CA TYR A 49 5.74 0.18 -11.97
C TYR A 49 5.08 -1.18 -11.92
N ASN A 50 5.14 -1.91 -13.02
CA ASN A 50 4.34 -3.12 -13.21
C ASN A 50 4.71 -4.29 -12.29
N LYS A 51 5.87 -4.22 -11.63
CA LYS A 51 6.29 -5.26 -10.68
C LYS A 51 6.06 -4.87 -9.23
N ALA A 52 5.49 -3.70 -8.99
CA ALA A 52 5.21 -3.25 -7.64
C ALA A 52 4.17 -4.15 -6.97
N GLN A 53 4.29 -4.26 -5.65
CA GLN A 53 3.29 -4.91 -4.82
C GLN A 53 2.41 -3.83 -4.20
N VAL A 54 1.10 -3.98 -4.30
CA VAL A 54 0.15 -2.99 -3.80
C VAL A 54 -0.69 -3.61 -2.69
N TYR A 55 -0.68 -2.95 -1.54
CA TYR A 55 -1.47 -3.32 -0.37
C TYR A 55 -2.45 -2.22 -0.02
N VAL A 56 -3.64 -2.62 0.39
CA VAL A 56 -4.61 -1.71 1.02
C VAL A 56 -4.69 -2.07 2.49
N VAL A 57 -4.44 -1.11 3.34
CA VAL A 57 -4.51 -1.28 4.80
C VAL A 57 -5.81 -0.67 5.28
N SER A 58 -6.64 -1.47 5.94
CA SER A 58 -7.95 -1.02 6.43
C SER A 58 -8.21 -1.56 7.82
N HIS A 59 -8.97 -0.79 8.60
CA HIS A 59 -9.34 -1.17 9.96
C HIS A 59 -10.26 -2.39 10.01
N ASN A 60 -11.12 -2.54 9.02
CA ASN A 60 -12.16 -3.56 9.04
C ASN A 60 -11.72 -4.90 8.46
N VAL A 61 -10.47 -5.04 8.04
CA VAL A 61 -9.97 -6.30 7.51
C VAL A 61 -9.51 -7.15 8.68
N SER A 62 -10.26 -8.23 8.98
CA SER A 62 -9.88 -9.14 10.06
C SER A 62 -8.89 -10.20 9.58
N ARG A 63 -9.00 -10.62 8.33
CA ARG A 63 -8.09 -11.57 7.69
C ARG A 63 -7.60 -11.03 6.37
N PRO A 64 -6.31 -11.16 6.09
CA PRO A 64 -5.80 -10.73 4.79
C PRO A 64 -6.50 -11.47 3.66
N TYR A 65 -6.76 -10.76 2.59
CA TYR A 65 -7.31 -11.36 1.38
C TYR A 65 -6.81 -10.62 0.17
N SER A 66 -6.97 -11.22 -0.99
CA SER A 66 -6.59 -10.61 -2.27
C SER A 66 -7.81 -10.47 -3.16
N ARG A 67 -7.82 -9.43 -3.96
CA ARG A 67 -8.85 -9.25 -4.99
C ARG A 67 -8.19 -8.97 -6.32
N ARG A 68 -8.69 -9.60 -7.34
CA ARG A 68 -8.21 -9.37 -8.69
C ARG A 68 -9.02 -8.28 -9.36
N TYR A 69 -8.30 -7.35 -10.01
CA TYR A 69 -8.87 -6.30 -10.82
C TYR A 69 -8.22 -6.40 -12.19
N ASP A 70 -8.99 -6.74 -13.21
CA ASP A 70 -8.47 -6.89 -14.57
C ASP A 70 -7.22 -7.78 -14.58
N ASP A 71 -6.05 -7.19 -14.76
CA ASP A 71 -4.79 -7.93 -14.88
C ASP A 71 -3.86 -7.74 -13.69
N PHE A 72 -4.36 -7.18 -12.59
CA PHE A 72 -3.53 -7.00 -11.39
C PHE A 72 -4.28 -7.43 -10.14
N THR A 73 -3.53 -7.71 -9.09
CA THR A 73 -4.07 -8.18 -7.81
C THR A 73 -3.69 -7.21 -6.70
N ILE A 74 -4.65 -6.88 -5.86
CA ILE A 74 -4.46 -6.02 -4.70
C ILE A 74 -4.64 -6.87 -3.45
N LYS A 75 -3.74 -6.67 -2.49
CA LYS A 75 -3.79 -7.38 -1.22
C LYS A 75 -4.38 -6.46 -0.15
N PHE A 76 -5.38 -6.96 0.56
CA PHE A 76 -6.06 -6.23 1.62
C PHE A 76 -5.65 -6.81 2.97
N ILE A 77 -5.28 -5.94 3.90
CA ILE A 77 -4.67 -6.35 5.15
C ILE A 77 -4.97 -5.29 6.21
N ASN A 78 -4.88 -5.67 7.49
CA ASN A 78 -4.97 -4.68 8.57
C ASN A 78 -3.60 -4.17 8.97
N LEU A 79 -3.57 -3.22 9.91
CA LEU A 79 -2.32 -2.59 10.33
C LEU A 79 -1.34 -3.59 10.91
N ALA A 80 -1.81 -4.51 11.75
CA ALA A 80 -0.93 -5.52 12.33
C ALA A 80 -0.30 -6.40 11.26
N GLY A 81 -1.08 -6.75 10.23
CA GLY A 81 -0.57 -7.56 9.13
C GLY A 81 0.50 -6.84 8.32
N ILE A 82 0.29 -5.56 8.02
CA ILE A 82 1.28 -4.82 7.25
C ILE A 82 2.55 -4.57 8.06
N GLU A 83 2.43 -4.40 9.39
CA GLU A 83 3.60 -4.32 10.26
C GLU A 83 4.47 -5.56 10.15
N ASN A 84 3.83 -6.73 10.19
CA ASN A 84 4.56 -8.00 10.08
C ASN A 84 5.27 -8.13 8.72
N ILE A 85 4.59 -7.77 7.65
CA ILE A 85 5.17 -7.84 6.32
C ILE A 85 6.36 -6.90 6.21
N CYS A 86 6.23 -5.69 6.73
CA CYS A 86 7.32 -4.72 6.70
C CYS A 86 8.54 -5.22 7.47
N LYS A 87 8.32 -5.87 8.62
CA LYS A 87 9.42 -6.43 9.41
C LYS A 87 10.15 -7.55 8.67
N PHE A 88 9.39 -8.44 8.02
CA PHE A 88 9.98 -9.60 7.34
C PHE A 88 10.60 -9.24 6.00
N GLN A 89 9.88 -8.51 5.17
CA GLN A 89 10.30 -8.27 3.80
C GLN A 89 11.10 -6.99 3.65
N TRP A 90 10.85 -6.00 4.48
CA TRP A 90 11.37 -4.64 4.29
C TRP A 90 12.20 -4.16 5.48
N GLY A 91 12.44 -5.06 6.44
CA GLY A 91 13.17 -4.72 7.65
C GLY A 91 12.35 -3.85 8.58
N GLN A 92 12.92 -3.56 9.75
CA GLN A 92 12.26 -2.68 10.68
C GLN A 92 12.42 -1.23 10.22
N ASN A 93 11.36 -0.68 9.70
CA ASN A 93 11.32 0.72 9.37
C ASN A 93 10.38 1.41 10.37
N THR A 94 10.96 1.90 11.45
CA THR A 94 10.18 2.52 12.51
C THR A 94 9.45 3.77 12.03
N GLN A 95 10.04 4.50 11.08
CA GLN A 95 9.39 5.70 10.55
C GLN A 95 8.13 5.33 9.76
N LEU A 96 8.22 4.29 8.94
CA LEU A 96 7.05 3.84 8.18
C LEU A 96 5.93 3.39 9.12
N LEU A 97 6.27 2.56 10.12
CA LEU A 97 5.27 2.05 11.06
C LEU A 97 4.63 3.19 11.84
N LYS A 98 5.42 4.17 12.26
CA LYS A 98 4.91 5.36 12.93
C LYS A 98 3.95 6.13 12.04
N ASN A 99 4.34 6.35 10.79
CA ASN A 99 3.52 7.09 9.84
C ASN A 99 2.18 6.39 9.60
N LEU A 100 2.20 5.06 9.46
CA LEU A 100 0.97 4.29 9.27
C LEU A 100 0.03 4.40 10.46
N LYS A 101 0.59 4.37 11.67
CA LYS A 101 -0.20 4.44 12.90
C LYS A 101 -0.80 5.83 13.13
N GLU A 102 -0.09 6.87 12.72
CA GLU A 102 -0.52 8.26 12.92
C GLU A 102 -1.40 8.76 11.80
N LEU A 103 -1.57 7.98 10.74
CA LEU A 103 -2.34 8.42 9.60
C LEU A 103 -3.80 8.60 9.99
N PRO A 104 -4.38 9.79 9.78
CA PRO A 104 -5.81 9.95 10.01
C PRO A 104 -6.57 9.02 9.07
N GLY A 105 -7.76 8.58 9.51
CA GLY A 105 -8.55 7.66 8.70
C GLY A 105 -8.75 8.21 7.30
N LYS A 106 -8.09 7.60 6.35
CA LYS A 106 -8.23 7.98 4.95
C LYS A 106 -9.36 7.22 4.32
N HIS A 107 -10.16 7.91 3.64
CA HIS A 107 -11.36 7.28 3.11
C HIS A 107 -11.83 8.00 1.89
#